data_0c5c4071593d424c141ca83ea92147d5
#
_entry.id   0c5c4071593d424c141ca83ea92147d5
#
_cell.length_a   1.000
_cell.length_b   1.000
_cell.length_c   1.000
_cell.angle_alpha   90.00
_cell.angle_beta   90.00
_cell.angle_gamma   90.00
#
_symmetry.space_group_name_H-M   'P 1'
#
loop_
_entity.id
_entity.type
_entity.pdbx_description
1 polymer ?
#
loop_
_entity_poly.entity_id
_entity_poly.type
_entity_poly.pdbx_seq_one_letter_code
_entity_poly.pdbx_strand_id
1 'polypeptide(L)'
;MKYTSKGITLTFSRETGSVRLTDETGYVWMEQYPAQSGYVISREEVLPDGIGFTVVDPGNHLEIACHYRLVPEKKQLVLTMAAEGAMAEPVNYPPSYRSEAGELVLYPFMEGMTFLAEDTQMKLPSWPLLLAGGGYFSMSFIGKVMPDQKWLLCAPVTSHEGKLVSSWEDGLYRGDLSWIDQKGQWGYTREVRYLWGESDGMTGLCHAYRKIAEEKGFCVTLREKAAQVNKVDRVVGSANFWVWNNNAMDLLYSENTPYSVPTEEQKQKRVDVAKDMVSCGITDVLWSIFNENLDQNLISQIKALGYLTTFYDIYTDVIPQPIFELIPTTRQKRCLHRLNCWPDGIVKLADGSASGAWQLKCTDGVFRNQERICEVAALECASKVIPQRGEEYGLDGTFLDVTGGPGVECYDARHPMTRTECVEYKRKLMRLVSDHDMISATEVGFEDLVPTMVYNEGMSSPTVYRAPDAGRRMTHLYYGDNIPETITGYILNPLYRAPLWELVFHDCVQSYWYWGDSHNCCPELMDQRDRFCVLYGQPPLFSFNIDDWQKLKGQIVRSYQKTVPHAKKVGYAAMERFDYLTKDRMVQRTVFSDGTVVTVNFSDQVYSDDTLTLQPGETVIR
;
A
#
# COMPACT_ATOMS: atom_id res chain seq x y z
N MET A 1 -12.10 -21.07 31.41
CA MET A 1 -12.21 -19.96 32.41
C MET A 1 -13.16 -18.91 31.88
N LYS A 2 -13.74 -18.10 32.77
CA LYS A 2 -14.67 -17.01 32.35
C LYS A 2 -14.36 -15.72 33.11
N TYR A 3 -14.43 -14.60 32.39
CA TYR A 3 -14.39 -13.25 32.95
C TYR A 3 -15.55 -12.46 32.36
N THR A 4 -16.31 -11.78 33.17
CA THR A 4 -17.47 -10.98 32.75
C THR A 4 -17.37 -9.56 33.29
N SER A 5 -17.58 -8.58 32.42
CA SER A 5 -17.59 -7.16 32.74
C SER A 5 -18.62 -6.42 31.87
N LYS A 6 -19.49 -5.63 32.49
CA LYS A 6 -20.50 -4.79 31.81
C LYS A 6 -21.29 -5.53 30.73
N GLY A 7 -21.77 -6.74 31.05
CA GLY A 7 -22.58 -7.55 30.12
C GLY A 7 -21.79 -8.30 29.03
N ILE A 8 -20.48 -8.11 28.93
CA ILE A 8 -19.63 -8.86 28.01
C ILE A 8 -18.91 -9.97 28.75
N THR A 9 -18.94 -11.18 28.20
CA THR A 9 -18.30 -12.36 28.78
C THR A 9 -17.20 -12.89 27.87
N LEU A 10 -15.97 -12.93 28.38
CA LEU A 10 -14.83 -13.60 27.80
C LEU A 10 -14.73 -15.02 28.34
N THR A 11 -14.80 -16.01 27.50
CA THR A 11 -14.59 -17.44 27.84
C THR A 11 -13.29 -17.92 27.21
N PHE A 12 -12.38 -18.42 28.02
CA PHE A 12 -11.11 -19.01 27.60
C PHE A 12 -11.12 -20.51 27.79
N SER A 13 -10.68 -21.26 26.78
CA SER A 13 -10.51 -22.70 26.80
C SER A 13 -9.03 -23.06 26.99
N ARG A 14 -8.71 -23.74 28.10
CA ARG A 14 -7.36 -24.25 28.35
C ARG A 14 -6.95 -25.33 27.34
N GLU A 15 -7.89 -26.17 26.93
CA GLU A 15 -7.62 -27.29 26.02
C GLU A 15 -7.24 -26.83 24.62
N THR A 16 -7.88 -25.74 24.17
CA THR A 16 -7.72 -25.24 22.80
C THR A 16 -6.92 -23.94 22.71
N GLY A 17 -6.60 -23.30 23.84
CA GLY A 17 -5.92 -21.99 23.85
C GLY A 17 -6.72 -20.87 23.19
N SER A 18 -8.02 -21.04 22.95
CA SER A 18 -8.88 -20.12 22.22
C SER A 18 -9.82 -19.35 23.14
N VAL A 19 -10.34 -18.24 22.64
CA VAL A 19 -11.34 -17.43 23.33
C VAL A 19 -12.64 -17.34 22.56
N ARG A 20 -13.73 -17.17 23.33
CA ARG A 20 -15.06 -16.81 22.83
C ARG A 20 -15.55 -15.57 23.57
N LEU A 21 -16.04 -14.60 22.82
CA LEU A 21 -16.57 -13.34 23.32
C LEU A 21 -18.07 -13.26 23.05
N THR A 22 -18.87 -13.10 24.11
CA THR A 22 -20.35 -13.03 24.01
C THR A 22 -20.87 -11.84 24.80
N ASP A 23 -22.02 -11.30 24.40
CA ASP A 23 -22.75 -10.32 25.19
C ASP A 23 -23.82 -10.98 26.09
N GLU A 24 -24.56 -10.15 26.81
CA GLU A 24 -25.61 -10.59 27.75
C GLU A 24 -26.83 -11.22 27.04
N THR A 25 -27.00 -10.95 25.74
CA THR A 25 -28.06 -11.58 24.92
C THR A 25 -27.67 -12.98 24.43
N GLY A 26 -26.39 -13.35 24.60
CA GLY A 26 -25.80 -14.57 24.08
C GLY A 26 -25.28 -14.44 22.65
N TYR A 27 -25.29 -13.23 22.07
CA TYR A 27 -24.69 -12.99 20.76
C TYR A 27 -23.17 -13.21 20.82
N VAL A 28 -22.64 -13.93 19.81
CA VAL A 28 -21.21 -14.27 19.70
C VAL A 28 -20.52 -13.24 18.82
N TRP A 29 -19.76 -12.33 19.45
CA TRP A 29 -18.95 -11.35 18.72
C TRP A 29 -17.72 -11.97 18.07
N MET A 30 -17.09 -12.90 18.79
CA MET A 30 -15.90 -13.60 18.31
C MET A 30 -15.85 -15.01 18.90
N GLU A 31 -15.52 -15.98 18.07
CA GLU A 31 -15.11 -17.31 18.47
C GLU A 31 -13.86 -17.68 17.69
N GLN A 32 -12.79 -18.05 18.38
CA GLN A 32 -11.54 -18.46 17.76
C GLN A 32 -11.52 -19.96 17.42
N TYR A 33 -10.77 -20.31 16.39
CA TYR A 33 -10.36 -21.68 16.17
C TYR A 33 -9.50 -22.19 17.34
N PRO A 34 -9.33 -23.51 17.54
CA PRO A 34 -8.31 -24.03 18.41
C PRO A 34 -6.92 -23.53 17.99
N ALA A 35 -6.05 -23.27 18.97
CA ALA A 35 -4.64 -23.03 18.68
C ALA A 35 -4.02 -24.24 17.96
N GLN A 36 -2.97 -24.01 17.19
CA GLN A 36 -2.27 -25.09 16.49
C GLN A 36 -1.78 -26.13 17.49
N SER A 37 -1.77 -27.40 17.05
CA SER A 37 -1.24 -28.50 17.85
C SER A 37 0.24 -28.27 18.16
N GLY A 38 0.64 -28.52 19.43
CA GLY A 38 2.01 -28.35 19.90
C GLY A 38 2.17 -27.26 20.97
N TYR A 39 1.29 -26.27 21.04
CA TYR A 39 1.30 -25.34 22.18
C TYR A 39 0.71 -25.96 23.44
N VAL A 40 1.31 -25.63 24.60
CA VAL A 40 0.80 -26.04 25.91
C VAL A 40 0.36 -24.79 26.67
N ILE A 41 -0.89 -24.78 27.13
CA ILE A 41 -1.42 -23.69 27.96
C ILE A 41 -1.20 -24.01 29.44
N SER A 42 -0.66 -23.07 30.16
CA SER A 42 -0.37 -23.19 31.59
C SER A 42 -0.56 -21.87 32.34
N ARG A 43 -0.54 -21.93 33.68
CA ARG A 43 -0.59 -20.77 34.58
C ARG A 43 -1.78 -19.84 34.30
N GLU A 44 -2.92 -20.44 33.98
CA GLU A 44 -4.13 -19.67 33.72
C GLU A 44 -4.73 -19.12 35.00
N GLU A 45 -5.10 -17.82 34.99
CA GLU A 45 -5.73 -17.12 36.08
C GLU A 45 -6.75 -16.08 35.59
N VAL A 46 -7.75 -15.80 36.44
CA VAL A 46 -8.66 -14.68 36.22
C VAL A 46 -8.07 -13.45 36.89
N LEU A 47 -7.83 -12.42 36.07
CA LEU A 47 -7.29 -11.13 36.50
C LEU A 47 -8.44 -10.11 36.74
N PRO A 48 -8.17 -8.98 37.42
CA PRO A 48 -9.18 -7.95 37.64
C PRO A 48 -9.81 -7.35 36.38
N ASP A 49 -9.13 -7.44 35.23
CA ASP A 49 -9.53 -6.86 33.96
C ASP A 49 -9.57 -7.89 32.81
N GLY A 50 -9.42 -9.20 33.10
CA GLY A 50 -9.43 -10.22 32.08
C GLY A 50 -8.93 -11.59 32.48
N ILE A 51 -8.16 -12.23 31.60
CA ILE A 51 -7.62 -13.59 31.79
C ILE A 51 -6.15 -13.61 31.40
N GLY A 52 -5.30 -14.00 32.36
CA GLY A 52 -3.87 -14.26 32.16
C GLY A 52 -3.59 -15.76 31.98
N PHE A 53 -2.59 -16.10 31.19
CA PHE A 53 -2.10 -17.46 30.99
C PHE A 53 -0.72 -17.46 30.32
N THR A 54 -0.09 -18.63 30.26
CA THR A 54 1.18 -18.81 29.52
C THR A 54 0.96 -19.77 28.38
N VAL A 55 1.40 -19.39 27.19
CA VAL A 55 1.56 -20.27 26.03
C VAL A 55 3.00 -20.77 26.05
N VAL A 56 3.19 -22.08 26.19
CA VAL A 56 4.50 -22.71 26.04
C VAL A 56 4.63 -23.18 24.59
N ASP A 57 5.64 -22.66 23.91
CA ASP A 57 6.05 -23.07 22.57
C ASP A 57 7.30 -23.97 22.65
N PRO A 58 7.14 -25.30 22.53
CA PRO A 58 8.26 -26.21 22.60
C PRO A 58 9.26 -26.08 21.45
N GLY A 59 8.80 -25.62 20.27
CA GLY A 59 9.64 -25.45 19.08
C GLY A 59 10.75 -24.41 19.29
N ASN A 60 10.39 -23.28 19.90
CA ASN A 60 11.34 -22.21 20.24
C ASN A 60 11.82 -22.26 21.70
N HIS A 61 11.34 -23.19 22.52
CA HIS A 61 11.56 -23.19 23.97
C HIS A 61 11.13 -21.89 24.66
N LEU A 62 10.03 -21.27 24.19
CA LEU A 62 9.51 -20.02 24.72
C LEU A 62 8.33 -20.26 25.68
N GLU A 63 8.34 -19.53 26.78
CA GLU A 63 7.16 -19.32 27.63
C GLU A 63 6.63 -17.90 27.36
N ILE A 64 5.49 -17.81 26.66
CA ILE A 64 4.88 -16.55 26.25
C ILE A 64 3.79 -16.19 27.26
N ALA A 65 4.03 -15.17 28.08
CA ALA A 65 3.02 -14.63 29.00
C ALA A 65 1.97 -13.88 28.20
N CYS A 66 0.72 -14.34 28.28
CA CYS A 66 -0.43 -13.79 27.56
C CYS A 66 -1.44 -13.20 28.53
N HIS A 67 -2.00 -12.06 28.16
CA HIS A 67 -3.09 -11.42 28.90
C HIS A 67 -4.16 -10.90 27.95
N TYR A 68 -5.34 -11.48 28.02
CA TYR A 68 -6.55 -10.94 27.41
C TYR A 68 -7.20 -9.94 28.38
N ARG A 69 -7.11 -8.66 28.08
CA ARG A 69 -7.75 -7.58 28.83
C ARG A 69 -9.01 -7.11 28.12
N LEU A 70 -10.15 -7.18 28.80
CA LEU A 70 -11.44 -6.73 28.28
C LEU A 70 -11.71 -5.27 28.66
N VAL A 71 -12.05 -4.44 27.66
CA VAL A 71 -12.34 -3.00 27.80
C VAL A 71 -13.74 -2.73 27.23
N PRO A 72 -14.83 -3.10 27.94
CA PRO A 72 -16.19 -3.10 27.38
C PRO A 72 -16.68 -1.72 26.91
N GLU A 73 -16.29 -0.64 27.60
CA GLU A 73 -16.65 0.73 27.25
C GLU A 73 -16.08 1.19 25.91
N LYS A 74 -15.00 0.55 25.45
CA LYS A 74 -14.40 0.77 24.13
C LYS A 74 -14.80 -0.31 23.12
N LYS A 75 -15.65 -1.27 23.51
CA LYS A 75 -15.95 -2.47 22.72
C LYS A 75 -14.66 -3.13 22.20
N GLN A 76 -13.73 -3.40 23.13
CA GLN A 76 -12.39 -3.82 22.79
C GLN A 76 -11.91 -4.95 23.72
N LEU A 77 -11.25 -5.95 23.11
CA LEU A 77 -10.46 -6.98 23.79
C LEU A 77 -9.00 -6.81 23.33
N VAL A 78 -8.08 -6.70 24.27
CA VAL A 78 -6.65 -6.53 24.00
C VAL A 78 -5.92 -7.77 24.43
N LEU A 79 -5.16 -8.39 23.55
CA LEU A 79 -4.20 -9.45 23.87
C LEU A 79 -2.80 -8.85 23.88
N THR A 80 -2.09 -8.99 24.99
CA THR A 80 -0.64 -8.77 25.05
C THR A 80 0.08 -10.10 25.19
N MET A 81 1.24 -10.21 24.53
CA MET A 81 2.09 -11.40 24.52
C MET A 81 3.53 -10.98 24.77
N ALA A 82 4.12 -11.42 25.87
CA ALA A 82 5.50 -11.12 26.24
C ALA A 82 6.31 -12.39 26.47
N ALA A 83 7.49 -12.43 25.93
CA ALA A 83 8.46 -13.52 26.14
C ALA A 83 9.90 -12.97 26.08
N GLU A 84 10.81 -13.71 26.63
CA GLU A 84 12.25 -13.51 26.49
C GLU A 84 12.87 -14.80 25.93
N GLY A 85 13.75 -14.67 24.94
CA GLY A 85 14.46 -15.83 24.39
C GLY A 85 14.60 -15.80 22.87
N ALA A 86 15.38 -16.74 22.39
CA ALA A 86 15.62 -16.95 20.96
C ALA A 86 14.35 -17.46 20.27
N MET A 87 14.20 -17.08 19.01
CA MET A 87 13.08 -17.47 18.17
C MET A 87 13.60 -17.85 16.79
N ALA A 88 13.57 -19.15 16.48
CA ALA A 88 14.04 -19.70 15.20
C ALA A 88 12.88 -19.97 14.23
N GLU A 89 11.71 -20.34 14.78
CA GLU A 89 10.52 -20.67 14.00
C GLU A 89 9.39 -19.67 14.26
N PRO A 90 8.51 -19.41 13.28
CA PRO A 90 7.37 -18.53 13.49
C PRO A 90 6.42 -19.01 14.59
N VAL A 91 5.94 -18.12 15.43
CA VAL A 91 4.92 -18.37 16.44
C VAL A 91 3.55 -18.04 15.89
N ASN A 92 2.64 -19.02 15.83
CA ASN A 92 1.30 -18.89 15.26
C ASN A 92 0.25 -18.82 16.38
N TYR A 93 0.28 -17.72 17.13
CA TYR A 93 -0.66 -17.40 18.20
C TYR A 93 -0.93 -15.90 18.21
N PRO A 94 -2.15 -15.40 18.42
CA PRO A 94 -3.39 -16.13 18.76
C PRO A 94 -3.99 -16.88 17.56
N PRO A 95 -4.89 -17.85 17.83
CA PRO A 95 -5.67 -18.49 16.78
C PRO A 95 -6.56 -17.49 16.04
N SER A 96 -6.82 -17.75 14.77
CA SER A 96 -7.78 -16.98 13.98
C SER A 96 -9.18 -17.07 14.58
N TYR A 97 -9.98 -16.02 14.39
CA TYR A 97 -11.41 -16.08 14.62
C TYR A 97 -12.11 -16.82 13.48
N ARG A 98 -13.25 -17.47 13.80
CA ARG A 98 -14.08 -18.17 12.83
C ARG A 98 -14.84 -17.18 11.98
N SER A 99 -14.96 -17.49 10.69
CA SER A 99 -15.88 -16.83 9.76
C SER A 99 -17.09 -17.70 9.52
N GLU A 100 -18.20 -17.10 9.10
CA GLU A 100 -19.44 -17.75 8.72
C GLU A 100 -19.82 -17.39 7.28
N ALA A 101 -20.64 -18.24 6.62
CA ALA A 101 -21.12 -17.94 5.29
C ALA A 101 -21.99 -16.67 5.29
N GLY A 102 -21.83 -15.85 4.26
CA GLY A 102 -22.48 -14.55 4.13
C GLY A 102 -21.76 -13.40 4.81
N GLU A 103 -20.69 -13.66 5.59
CA GLU A 103 -19.84 -12.61 6.12
C GLU A 103 -18.90 -12.06 5.04
N LEU A 104 -18.69 -10.75 5.04
CA LEU A 104 -17.78 -10.07 4.15
C LEU A 104 -16.40 -9.90 4.83
N VAL A 105 -15.37 -10.53 4.30
CA VAL A 105 -14.00 -10.36 4.77
C VAL A 105 -13.45 -9.02 4.26
N LEU A 106 -12.84 -8.23 5.14
CA LEU A 106 -12.11 -7.01 4.81
C LEU A 106 -10.62 -7.30 4.86
N TYR A 107 -9.98 -7.17 3.72
CA TYR A 107 -8.59 -7.56 3.47
C TYR A 107 -7.81 -6.33 2.98
N PRO A 108 -7.04 -5.62 3.84
CA PRO A 108 -6.38 -4.35 3.50
C PRO A 108 -5.13 -4.57 2.64
N PHE A 109 -5.29 -5.32 1.58
CA PHE A 109 -4.27 -5.58 0.58
C PHE A 109 -4.16 -4.38 -0.34
N MET A 110 -3.11 -3.59 -0.14
CA MET A 110 -2.89 -2.28 -0.77
C MET A 110 -4.08 -1.33 -0.52
N GLU A 111 -4.81 -0.89 -1.53
CA GLU A 111 -5.99 -0.03 -1.36
C GLU A 111 -7.11 -0.71 -0.55
N GLY A 112 -7.26 -2.01 -0.73
CA GLY A 112 -8.22 -2.82 -0.02
C GLY A 112 -9.04 -3.74 -0.91
N MET A 113 -9.36 -4.90 -0.38
CA MET A 113 -10.18 -5.91 -1.03
C MET A 113 -11.24 -6.44 -0.07
N THR A 114 -12.35 -6.89 -0.63
CA THR A 114 -13.41 -7.59 0.12
C THR A 114 -13.87 -8.82 -0.65
N PHE A 115 -14.24 -9.86 0.06
CA PHE A 115 -14.83 -11.08 -0.52
C PHE A 115 -15.70 -11.77 0.52
N LEU A 116 -16.67 -12.56 0.08
CA LEU A 116 -17.48 -13.37 0.99
C LEU A 116 -16.62 -14.47 1.61
N ALA A 117 -16.86 -14.78 2.86
CA ALA A 117 -16.07 -15.78 3.59
C ALA A 117 -16.08 -17.18 2.94
N GLU A 118 -17.12 -17.51 2.20
CA GLU A 118 -17.28 -18.74 1.42
C GLU A 118 -16.78 -18.67 -0.03
N ASP A 119 -16.25 -17.53 -0.48
CA ASP A 119 -15.77 -17.35 -1.87
C ASP A 119 -14.40 -18.00 -2.09
N THR A 120 -14.37 -19.32 -2.17
CA THR A 120 -13.15 -20.10 -2.40
C THR A 120 -12.52 -19.87 -3.80
N GLN A 121 -13.17 -19.12 -4.69
CA GLN A 121 -12.61 -18.74 -5.99
C GLN A 121 -11.68 -17.53 -5.90
N MET A 122 -11.72 -16.82 -4.78
CA MET A 122 -10.80 -15.70 -4.54
C MET A 122 -9.36 -16.19 -4.47
N LYS A 123 -8.53 -15.73 -5.42
CA LYS A 123 -7.11 -16.10 -5.49
C LYS A 123 -6.28 -15.24 -4.55
N LEU A 124 -6.15 -15.65 -3.30
CA LEU A 124 -5.26 -15.00 -2.34
C LEU A 124 -3.81 -15.49 -2.51
N PRO A 125 -2.82 -14.66 -2.11
CA PRO A 125 -1.44 -15.12 -2.01
C PRO A 125 -1.32 -16.34 -1.09
N SER A 126 -0.63 -17.37 -1.56
CA SER A 126 -0.45 -18.64 -0.82
C SER A 126 0.70 -18.61 0.19
N TRP A 127 1.45 -17.51 0.24
CA TRP A 127 2.55 -17.31 1.18
C TRP A 127 2.17 -16.31 2.28
N PRO A 128 2.80 -16.39 3.48
CA PRO A 128 2.55 -15.45 4.56
C PRO A 128 2.89 -14.01 4.16
N LEU A 129 1.94 -13.08 4.34
CA LEU A 129 2.12 -11.68 4.01
C LEU A 129 2.44 -10.85 5.25
N LEU A 130 3.45 -9.98 5.18
CA LEU A 130 3.73 -9.01 6.24
C LEU A 130 2.54 -8.05 6.41
N LEU A 131 2.14 -7.83 7.67
CA LEU A 131 1.03 -6.96 8.04
C LEU A 131 1.39 -5.47 7.96
N ALA A 132 2.67 -5.12 8.05
CA ALA A 132 3.15 -3.76 7.87
C ALA A 132 4.22 -3.76 6.78
N GLY A 133 3.82 -3.54 5.55
CA GLY A 133 4.78 -3.55 4.45
C GLY A 133 4.14 -3.27 3.11
N GLY A 134 4.60 -2.22 2.47
CA GLY A 134 4.12 -1.81 1.16
C GLY A 134 4.26 -2.90 0.10
N GLY A 135 3.31 -2.90 -0.80
CA GLY A 135 3.19 -3.92 -1.85
C GLY A 135 2.34 -5.13 -1.44
N TYR A 136 1.95 -5.20 -0.17
CA TYR A 136 1.06 -6.21 0.42
C TYR A 136 0.03 -5.55 1.34
N PHE A 137 0.05 -5.82 2.65
CA PHE A 137 -0.84 -5.12 3.58
C PHE A 137 -0.38 -3.68 3.78
N SER A 138 -1.24 -2.75 3.42
CA SER A 138 -1.02 -1.31 3.66
C SER A 138 -1.35 -0.90 5.09
N MET A 139 -2.23 -1.64 5.74
CA MET A 139 -2.69 -1.44 7.11
C MET A 139 -2.66 -2.77 7.87
N SER A 140 -2.34 -2.72 9.16
CA SER A 140 -2.13 -3.90 10.01
C SER A 140 -3.44 -4.37 10.63
N PHE A 141 -4.39 -4.81 9.80
CA PHE A 141 -5.62 -5.43 10.30
C PHE A 141 -6.17 -6.50 9.38
N ILE A 142 -7.11 -7.26 9.89
CA ILE A 142 -8.08 -8.05 9.14
C ILE A 142 -9.44 -7.89 9.82
N GLY A 143 -10.51 -7.89 9.05
CA GLY A 143 -11.83 -7.72 9.60
C GLY A 143 -12.90 -8.50 8.89
N LYS A 144 -14.07 -8.56 9.52
CA LYS A 144 -15.28 -9.11 8.90
C LYS A 144 -16.49 -8.26 9.20
N VAL A 145 -17.43 -8.22 8.26
CA VAL A 145 -18.72 -7.59 8.38
C VAL A 145 -19.80 -8.65 8.23
N MET A 146 -20.69 -8.73 9.22
CA MET A 146 -21.81 -9.64 9.26
C MET A 146 -22.94 -9.12 8.36
N PRO A 147 -23.87 -9.98 7.93
CA PRO A 147 -24.99 -9.55 7.07
C PRO A 147 -25.88 -8.45 7.66
N ASP A 148 -25.96 -8.34 9.01
CA ASP A 148 -26.69 -7.31 9.74
C ASP A 148 -25.89 -6.01 9.98
N GLN A 149 -24.77 -5.83 9.27
CA GLN A 149 -23.85 -4.68 9.35
C GLN A 149 -23.09 -4.56 10.68
N LYS A 150 -23.14 -5.55 11.55
CA LYS A 150 -22.18 -5.68 12.64
C LYS A 150 -20.79 -6.01 12.08
N TRP A 151 -19.75 -5.74 12.85
CA TRP A 151 -18.38 -6.00 12.40
C TRP A 151 -17.45 -6.43 13.53
N LEU A 152 -16.40 -7.13 13.16
CA LEU A 152 -15.26 -7.50 14.00
C LEU A 152 -13.96 -7.11 13.30
N LEU A 153 -13.10 -6.42 14.02
CA LEU A 153 -11.75 -6.02 13.59
C LEU A 153 -10.72 -6.74 14.45
N CYS A 154 -9.71 -7.33 13.84
CA CYS A 154 -8.48 -7.83 14.47
C CYS A 154 -7.30 -7.01 13.98
N ALA A 155 -6.67 -6.25 14.88
CA ALA A 155 -5.58 -5.33 14.57
C ALA A 155 -4.35 -5.63 15.42
N PRO A 156 -3.28 -6.23 14.86
CA PRO A 156 -1.95 -6.21 15.43
C PRO A 156 -1.40 -4.77 15.46
N VAL A 157 -1.10 -4.26 16.66
CA VAL A 157 -0.79 -2.82 16.83
C VAL A 157 0.70 -2.52 16.82
N THR A 158 1.53 -3.50 17.17
CA THR A 158 2.98 -3.31 17.36
C THR A 158 3.76 -4.27 16.50
N SER A 159 3.77 -4.08 15.13
CA SER A 159 4.33 -5.21 14.45
C SER A 159 4.83 -4.97 13.03
N HIS A 160 6.13 -4.91 12.89
CA HIS A 160 6.79 -5.19 11.60
C HIS A 160 7.19 -6.67 11.47
N GLU A 161 6.94 -7.49 12.48
CA GLU A 161 7.20 -8.94 12.54
C GLU A 161 5.93 -9.78 12.41
N GLY A 162 4.76 -9.15 12.32
CA GLY A 162 3.49 -9.84 12.11
C GLY A 162 3.27 -10.24 10.66
N LYS A 163 2.78 -11.46 10.47
CA LYS A 163 2.34 -11.97 9.15
C LYS A 163 0.92 -12.47 9.24
N LEU A 164 0.22 -12.44 8.11
CA LEU A 164 -1.04 -13.13 7.91
C LEU A 164 -0.84 -14.34 6.99
N VAL A 165 -1.34 -15.48 7.42
CA VAL A 165 -1.42 -16.71 6.63
C VAL A 165 -2.89 -16.92 6.27
N SER A 166 -3.23 -16.76 4.99
CA SER A 166 -4.59 -16.96 4.48
C SER A 166 -4.80 -18.39 4.03
N SER A 167 -5.90 -18.99 4.42
CA SER A 167 -6.30 -20.35 4.04
C SER A 167 -7.82 -20.49 3.99
N TRP A 168 -8.28 -21.64 3.52
CA TRP A 168 -9.70 -22.02 3.52
C TRP A 168 -9.87 -23.26 4.36
N GLU A 169 -10.74 -23.23 5.37
CA GLU A 169 -11.07 -24.35 6.23
C GLU A 169 -12.57 -24.60 6.16
N ASP A 170 -12.97 -25.82 5.82
CA ASP A 170 -14.37 -26.20 5.59
C ASP A 170 -15.11 -25.29 4.59
N GLY A 171 -14.39 -24.77 3.59
CA GLY A 171 -14.93 -23.85 2.58
C GLY A 171 -15.11 -22.40 3.05
N LEU A 172 -14.61 -22.06 4.25
CA LEU A 172 -14.65 -20.70 4.80
C LEU A 172 -13.26 -20.10 4.96
N TYR A 173 -13.15 -18.80 4.81
CA TYR A 173 -11.89 -18.07 4.97
C TYR A 173 -11.36 -18.15 6.41
N ARG A 174 -10.06 -18.40 6.52
CA ARG A 174 -9.29 -18.38 7.76
C ARG A 174 -8.03 -17.53 7.57
N GLY A 175 -7.81 -16.58 8.47
CA GLY A 175 -6.65 -15.68 8.48
C GLY A 175 -5.87 -15.82 9.79
N ASP A 176 -4.82 -16.64 9.81
CA ASP A 176 -4.01 -16.88 11.00
C ASP A 176 -2.90 -15.84 11.13
N LEU A 177 -2.75 -15.28 12.33
CA LEU A 177 -1.61 -14.46 12.68
C LEU A 177 -0.38 -15.32 12.93
N SER A 178 0.74 -14.91 12.37
CA SER A 178 2.04 -15.55 12.52
C SER A 178 3.09 -14.49 12.85
N TRP A 179 3.96 -14.75 13.79
CA TRP A 179 5.00 -13.85 14.20
C TRP A 179 6.36 -14.40 13.84
N ILE A 180 7.18 -13.60 13.19
CA ILE A 180 8.60 -13.89 12.96
C ILE A 180 9.46 -13.23 14.03
N ASP A 181 10.70 -13.64 14.11
CA ASP A 181 11.70 -13.10 15.02
C ASP A 181 12.05 -11.64 14.73
N GLN A 182 12.53 -10.93 15.76
CA GLN A 182 13.30 -9.72 15.62
C GLN A 182 14.77 -10.03 15.93
N LYS A 183 15.59 -10.09 14.89
CA LYS A 183 17.01 -10.44 14.98
C LYS A 183 17.27 -11.74 15.78
N GLY A 184 16.52 -12.79 15.50
CA GLY A 184 16.65 -14.10 16.14
C GLY A 184 16.04 -14.20 17.54
N GLN A 185 15.31 -13.17 18.00
CA GLN A 185 14.71 -13.13 19.33
C GLN A 185 13.21 -12.82 19.25
N TRP A 186 12.46 -13.09 20.34
CA TRP A 186 11.09 -12.61 20.49
C TRP A 186 11.03 -11.06 20.45
N GLY A 187 11.96 -10.39 21.09
CA GLY A 187 12.35 -9.00 20.93
C GLY A 187 11.54 -7.98 21.75
N TYR A 188 10.20 -8.05 21.74
CA TYR A 188 9.34 -7.07 22.40
C TYR A 188 7.95 -7.64 22.70
N THR A 189 7.17 -6.98 23.57
CA THR A 189 5.77 -7.33 23.84
C THR A 189 4.90 -7.04 22.62
N ARG A 190 4.17 -8.03 22.12
CA ARG A 190 3.26 -7.92 20.98
C ARG A 190 1.85 -7.69 21.47
N GLU A 191 1.10 -6.86 20.74
CA GLU A 191 -0.28 -6.50 21.08
C GLU A 191 -1.19 -6.75 19.87
N VAL A 192 -2.34 -7.38 20.15
CA VAL A 192 -3.42 -7.56 19.18
C VAL A 192 -4.70 -7.00 19.80
N ARG A 193 -5.38 -6.12 19.10
CA ARG A 193 -6.68 -5.58 19.52
C ARG A 193 -7.79 -6.19 18.68
N TYR A 194 -8.82 -6.66 19.36
CA TYR A 194 -10.09 -7.05 18.75
C TYR A 194 -11.11 -5.98 19.11
N LEU A 195 -11.71 -5.36 18.09
CA LEU A 195 -12.77 -4.37 18.25
C LEU A 195 -14.03 -4.86 17.55
N TRP A 196 -15.18 -4.50 18.08
CA TRP A 196 -16.47 -4.86 17.47
C TRP A 196 -17.44 -3.69 17.49
N GLY A 197 -18.38 -3.71 16.56
CA GLY A 197 -19.42 -2.69 16.43
C GLY A 197 -20.74 -3.25 15.93
N GLU A 198 -21.82 -2.56 16.28
CA GLU A 198 -23.19 -3.02 16.07
C GLU A 198 -23.80 -2.54 14.75
N SER A 199 -23.15 -1.59 14.06
CA SER A 199 -23.66 -0.97 12.83
C SER A 199 -22.55 -0.44 11.94
N ASP A 200 -22.94 0.07 10.78
CA ASP A 200 -22.11 0.78 9.80
C ASP A 200 -21.06 -0.09 9.07
N GLY A 201 -21.08 -1.40 9.30
CA GLY A 201 -20.35 -2.38 8.51
C GLY A 201 -18.88 -2.00 8.27
N MET A 202 -18.47 -1.99 7.00
CA MET A 202 -17.11 -1.65 6.56
C MET A 202 -16.68 -0.25 7.02
N THR A 203 -17.55 0.74 6.90
CA THR A 203 -17.27 2.12 7.33
C THR A 203 -16.98 2.18 8.82
N GLY A 204 -17.83 1.58 9.65
CA GLY A 204 -17.66 1.54 11.11
C GLY A 204 -16.34 0.86 11.52
N LEU A 205 -16.00 -0.25 10.86
CA LEU A 205 -14.74 -0.96 11.08
C LEU A 205 -13.53 -0.11 10.71
N CYS A 206 -13.50 0.50 9.52
CA CYS A 206 -12.39 1.34 9.07
C CYS A 206 -12.24 2.59 9.93
N HIS A 207 -13.32 3.19 10.41
CA HIS A 207 -13.26 4.31 11.35
C HIS A 207 -12.73 3.88 12.73
N ALA A 208 -13.03 2.66 13.18
CA ALA A 208 -12.43 2.13 14.40
C ALA A 208 -10.92 1.92 14.22
N TYR A 209 -10.49 1.45 13.03
CA TYR A 209 -9.06 1.35 12.71
C TYR A 209 -8.39 2.71 12.60
N ARG A 210 -9.02 3.72 11.98
CA ARG A 210 -8.50 5.08 11.90
C ARG A 210 -8.14 5.64 13.29
N LYS A 211 -8.93 5.35 14.33
CA LYS A 211 -8.59 5.75 15.71
C LYS A 211 -7.29 5.11 16.20
N ILE A 212 -7.03 3.85 15.84
CA ILE A 212 -5.74 3.20 16.14
C ILE A 212 -4.61 3.90 15.38
N ALA A 213 -4.81 4.24 14.10
CA ALA A 213 -3.83 4.97 13.30
C ALA A 213 -3.56 6.38 13.84
N GLU A 214 -4.58 7.07 14.35
CA GLU A 214 -4.47 8.37 15.04
C GLU A 214 -3.67 8.24 16.36
N GLU A 215 -3.95 7.23 17.19
CA GLU A 215 -3.17 6.93 18.39
C GLU A 215 -1.68 6.68 18.08
N LYS A 216 -1.38 6.08 16.92
CA LYS A 216 -0.01 5.83 16.42
C LYS A 216 0.62 7.08 15.75
N GLY A 217 -0.12 8.16 15.57
CA GLY A 217 0.34 9.38 14.91
C GLY A 217 0.47 9.24 13.38
N PHE A 218 -0.28 8.33 12.77
CA PHE A 218 -0.20 8.10 11.33
C PHE A 218 -1.10 9.03 10.50
N CYS A 219 -2.16 9.58 11.08
CA CYS A 219 -3.12 10.44 10.39
C CYS A 219 -2.66 11.90 10.30
N VAL A 220 -1.48 12.15 9.69
CA VAL A 220 -1.05 13.50 9.33
C VAL A 220 -1.69 13.86 7.99
N THR A 221 -2.55 14.87 8.00
CA THR A 221 -3.37 15.25 6.85
C THR A 221 -2.56 15.94 5.74
N LEU A 222 -3.08 15.90 4.51
CA LEU A 222 -2.53 16.66 3.38
C LEU A 222 -2.53 18.17 3.64
N ARG A 223 -3.49 18.69 4.44
CA ARG A 223 -3.50 20.10 4.86
C ARG A 223 -2.33 20.45 5.76
N GLU A 224 -2.01 19.58 6.72
CA GLU A 224 -0.83 19.76 7.60
C GLU A 224 0.47 19.67 6.79
N LYS A 225 0.55 18.77 5.82
CA LYS A 225 1.70 18.67 4.90
C LYS A 225 1.81 19.89 3.98
N ALA A 226 0.68 20.42 3.48
CA ALA A 226 0.66 21.65 2.67
C ALA A 226 1.12 22.88 3.47
N ALA A 227 0.88 22.90 4.77
CA ALA A 227 1.39 23.97 5.63
C ALA A 227 2.94 23.95 5.77
N GLN A 228 3.57 22.81 5.53
CA GLN A 228 5.03 22.65 5.56
C GLN A 228 5.64 22.85 4.15
N VAL A 229 5.02 22.27 3.13
CA VAL A 229 5.44 22.31 1.72
C VAL A 229 4.27 22.80 0.88
N ASN A 230 4.24 24.08 0.53
CA ASN A 230 3.10 24.71 -0.15
C ASN A 230 2.78 24.09 -1.53
N LYS A 231 3.74 23.43 -2.15
CA LYS A 231 3.56 22.71 -3.43
C LYS A 231 2.58 21.53 -3.32
N VAL A 232 2.30 21.05 -2.10
CA VAL A 232 1.32 19.97 -1.86
C VAL A 232 -0.08 20.39 -2.33
N ASP A 233 -0.48 21.67 -2.18
CA ASP A 233 -1.76 22.18 -2.68
C ASP A 233 -1.95 21.95 -4.18
N ARG A 234 -0.87 21.94 -4.94
CA ARG A 234 -0.89 21.74 -6.38
C ARG A 234 -0.89 20.26 -6.78
N VAL A 235 -0.37 19.38 -5.92
CA VAL A 235 -0.41 17.93 -6.12
C VAL A 235 -1.79 17.37 -5.88
N VAL A 236 -2.48 17.87 -4.85
CA VAL A 236 -3.79 17.35 -4.45
C VAL A 236 -4.77 17.38 -5.62
N GLY A 237 -5.24 16.19 -6.01
CA GLY A 237 -6.14 15.97 -7.14
C GLY A 237 -5.51 16.09 -8.53
N SER A 238 -4.20 16.37 -8.67
CA SER A 238 -3.54 16.47 -9.98
C SER A 238 -3.35 15.08 -10.62
N ALA A 239 -3.46 15.00 -11.94
CA ALA A 239 -3.12 13.78 -12.67
C ALA A 239 -1.60 13.59 -12.74
N ASN A 240 -1.14 12.36 -12.57
CA ASN A 240 0.28 12.02 -12.71
C ASN A 240 0.57 11.51 -14.13
N PHE A 241 1.62 12.04 -14.75
CA PHE A 241 2.04 11.71 -16.12
C PHE A 241 3.47 11.21 -16.17
N TRP A 242 3.63 9.97 -16.64
CA TRP A 242 4.90 9.38 -17.04
C TRP A 242 4.96 9.32 -18.58
N VAL A 243 5.83 10.14 -19.16
CA VAL A 243 6.01 10.19 -20.62
C VAL A 243 7.38 9.62 -20.97
N TRP A 244 7.39 8.43 -21.59
CA TRP A 244 8.57 7.66 -21.85
C TRP A 244 9.11 7.90 -23.27
N ASN A 245 10.42 7.72 -23.46
CA ASN A 245 11.04 7.65 -24.80
C ASN A 245 10.96 6.22 -25.32
N ASN A 246 10.34 6.03 -26.49
CA ASN A 246 10.45 4.82 -27.31
C ASN A 246 10.71 3.53 -26.53
N ASN A 247 9.75 2.96 -25.85
CA ASN A 247 9.94 1.70 -25.14
C ASN A 247 11.22 1.62 -24.28
N ALA A 248 11.70 2.75 -23.77
CA ALA A 248 12.99 2.82 -23.07
C ALA A 248 13.09 1.81 -21.92
N MET A 249 11.96 1.44 -21.34
CA MET A 249 11.92 0.43 -20.28
C MET A 249 11.86 -0.99 -20.81
N ASP A 250 11.18 -1.24 -21.93
CA ASP A 250 11.26 -2.54 -22.62
C ASP A 250 12.70 -2.84 -23.04
N LEU A 251 13.47 -1.79 -23.33
CA LEU A 251 14.88 -1.85 -23.68
C LEU A 251 15.83 -2.12 -22.51
N LEU A 252 15.43 -1.91 -21.27
CA LEU A 252 16.22 -2.31 -20.07
C LEU A 252 16.51 -3.81 -20.05
N TYR A 253 15.68 -4.58 -20.69
CA TYR A 253 15.69 -6.04 -20.70
C TYR A 253 15.90 -6.65 -22.08
N SER A 254 15.97 -5.85 -23.14
CA SER A 254 16.35 -6.31 -24.46
C SER A 254 17.87 -6.40 -24.61
N GLU A 255 18.34 -7.32 -25.47
CA GLU A 255 19.74 -7.71 -25.53
C GLU A 255 20.72 -6.60 -25.95
N ASN A 256 20.26 -5.48 -26.52
CA ASN A 256 21.13 -4.56 -27.24
C ASN A 256 20.92 -3.07 -26.98
N THR A 257 20.23 -2.65 -25.89
CA THR A 257 19.97 -1.23 -25.73
C THR A 257 20.55 -0.64 -24.46
N PRO A 258 21.48 0.32 -24.63
CA PRO A 258 21.86 1.21 -23.55
C PRO A 258 20.65 2.07 -23.17
N TYR A 259 20.54 2.45 -21.91
CA TYR A 259 19.72 3.58 -21.52
C TYR A 259 20.09 4.77 -22.40
N SER A 260 19.24 5.11 -23.33
CA SER A 260 19.53 6.21 -24.22
C SER A 260 19.26 7.53 -23.53
N VAL A 261 20.26 8.41 -23.55
CA VAL A 261 20.01 9.83 -23.27
C VAL A 261 19.10 10.35 -24.38
N PRO A 262 17.98 11.05 -24.07
CA PRO A 262 17.12 11.61 -25.09
C PRO A 262 17.89 12.54 -26.01
N THR A 263 17.65 12.44 -27.31
CA THR A 263 18.12 13.42 -28.28
C THR A 263 17.42 14.77 -28.07
N GLU A 264 17.96 15.85 -28.59
CA GLU A 264 17.31 17.17 -28.54
C GLU A 264 15.92 17.15 -29.21
N GLU A 265 15.76 16.36 -30.29
CA GLU A 265 14.47 16.15 -30.93
C GLU A 265 13.46 15.46 -30.00
N GLN A 266 13.87 14.44 -29.26
CA GLN A 266 13.02 13.76 -28.29
C GLN A 266 12.65 14.66 -27.11
N LYS A 267 13.57 15.52 -26.65
CA LYS A 267 13.29 16.53 -25.61
C LYS A 267 12.27 17.54 -26.12
N GLN A 268 12.47 18.06 -27.34
CA GLN A 268 11.53 19.00 -27.97
C GLN A 268 10.15 18.38 -28.13
N LYS A 269 10.06 17.13 -28.58
CA LYS A 269 8.81 16.40 -28.72
C LYS A 269 8.04 16.30 -27.37
N ARG A 270 8.74 16.12 -26.24
CA ARG A 270 8.11 16.15 -24.90
C ARG A 270 7.50 17.50 -24.58
N VAL A 271 8.22 18.57 -24.87
CA VAL A 271 7.70 19.92 -24.68
C VAL A 271 6.48 20.17 -25.56
N ASP A 272 6.49 19.69 -26.80
CA ASP A 272 5.38 19.84 -27.74
C ASP A 272 4.15 19.03 -27.28
N VAL A 273 4.36 17.81 -26.77
CA VAL A 273 3.28 17.01 -26.14
C VAL A 273 2.71 17.74 -24.93
N ALA A 274 3.55 18.29 -24.05
CA ALA A 274 3.08 19.02 -22.88
C ALA A 274 2.31 20.30 -23.27
N LYS A 275 2.74 21.05 -24.29
CA LYS A 275 2.00 22.19 -24.85
C LYS A 275 0.65 21.76 -25.43
N ASP A 276 0.61 20.65 -26.15
CA ASP A 276 -0.63 20.10 -26.71
C ASP A 276 -1.58 19.64 -25.59
N MET A 277 -1.08 19.07 -24.50
CA MET A 277 -1.87 18.76 -23.30
C MET A 277 -2.50 20.01 -22.70
N VAL A 278 -1.74 21.10 -22.51
CA VAL A 278 -2.27 22.40 -22.04
C VAL A 278 -3.37 22.90 -22.99
N SER A 279 -3.16 22.84 -24.31
CA SER A 279 -4.15 23.26 -25.30
C SER A 279 -5.47 22.48 -25.22
N CYS A 280 -5.42 21.25 -24.69
CA CYS A 280 -6.58 20.38 -24.45
C CYS A 280 -7.21 20.59 -23.06
N GLY A 281 -6.71 21.55 -22.25
CA GLY A 281 -7.21 21.81 -20.92
C GLY A 281 -6.64 20.88 -19.82
N ILE A 282 -5.59 20.15 -20.09
CA ILE A 282 -4.86 19.34 -19.10
C ILE A 282 -3.87 20.28 -18.40
N THR A 283 -4.23 20.82 -17.24
CA THR A 283 -3.49 21.89 -16.54
C THR A 283 -2.97 21.48 -15.15
N ASP A 284 -3.68 20.60 -14.46
CA ASP A 284 -3.32 20.12 -13.12
C ASP A 284 -2.53 18.81 -13.25
N VAL A 285 -1.22 18.95 -13.41
CA VAL A 285 -0.32 17.83 -13.76
C VAL A 285 0.86 17.75 -12.83
N LEU A 286 1.10 16.54 -12.35
CA LEU A 286 2.36 16.08 -11.80
C LEU A 286 3.11 15.38 -12.94
N TRP A 287 4.18 16.02 -13.44
CA TRP A 287 5.02 15.45 -14.49
C TRP A 287 6.17 14.68 -13.87
N SER A 288 6.09 13.36 -13.95
CA SER A 288 7.10 12.46 -13.40
C SER A 288 8.26 12.28 -14.38
N ILE A 289 9.48 12.43 -13.87
CA ILE A 289 10.71 12.46 -14.66
C ILE A 289 11.55 11.24 -14.29
N PHE A 290 11.82 10.38 -15.26
CA PHE A 290 12.77 9.30 -15.09
C PHE A 290 14.20 9.76 -15.41
N ASN A 291 15.19 9.02 -14.93
CA ASN A 291 16.62 9.35 -14.98
C ASN A 291 17.14 9.90 -16.32
N GLU A 292 16.66 9.34 -17.45
CA GLU A 292 17.09 9.74 -18.81
C GLU A 292 16.70 11.17 -19.17
N ASN A 293 15.69 11.70 -18.49
CA ASN A 293 15.08 12.97 -18.79
C ASN A 293 15.45 14.08 -17.78
N LEU A 294 16.43 13.81 -16.93
CA LEU A 294 16.97 14.81 -16.00
C LEU A 294 17.81 15.82 -16.77
N ASP A 295 17.15 16.87 -17.22
CA ASP A 295 17.70 17.96 -18.04
C ASP A 295 17.08 19.28 -17.57
N GLN A 296 17.92 20.23 -17.14
CA GLN A 296 17.48 21.49 -16.56
C GLN A 296 16.62 22.32 -17.53
N ASN A 297 16.98 22.37 -18.82
CA ASN A 297 16.25 23.13 -19.80
C ASN A 297 14.87 22.50 -20.09
N LEU A 298 14.80 21.18 -20.22
CA LEU A 298 13.55 20.45 -20.39
C LEU A 298 12.63 20.68 -19.19
N ILE A 299 13.14 20.53 -17.96
CA ILE A 299 12.38 20.72 -16.74
C ILE A 299 11.85 22.15 -16.64
N SER A 300 12.69 23.16 -16.94
CA SER A 300 12.28 24.55 -16.94
C SER A 300 11.16 24.83 -17.93
N GLN A 301 11.19 24.26 -19.12
CA GLN A 301 10.14 24.41 -20.12
C GLN A 301 8.83 23.74 -19.68
N ILE A 302 8.88 22.54 -19.09
CA ILE A 302 7.69 21.86 -18.53
C ILE A 302 7.08 22.67 -17.39
N LYS A 303 7.90 23.20 -16.48
CA LYS A 303 7.44 24.07 -15.38
C LYS A 303 6.84 25.39 -15.87
N ALA A 304 7.37 25.95 -16.94
CA ALA A 304 6.81 27.17 -17.55
C ALA A 304 5.38 26.98 -18.09
N LEU A 305 4.95 25.76 -18.35
CA LEU A 305 3.58 25.41 -18.70
C LEU A 305 2.65 25.28 -17.50
N GLY A 306 3.17 25.47 -16.28
CA GLY A 306 2.40 25.36 -15.04
C GLY A 306 2.42 23.98 -14.40
N TYR A 307 3.14 23.00 -14.91
CA TYR A 307 3.21 21.65 -14.37
C TYR A 307 4.17 21.54 -13.18
N LEU A 308 3.83 20.69 -12.22
CA LEU A 308 4.77 20.24 -11.18
C LEU A 308 5.70 19.18 -11.75
N THR A 309 6.93 19.15 -11.29
CA THR A 309 7.94 18.16 -11.72
C THR A 309 8.46 17.37 -10.54
N THR A 310 8.37 16.03 -10.64
CA THR A 310 8.99 15.12 -9.66
C THR A 310 9.99 14.22 -10.36
N PHE A 311 11.03 13.86 -9.63
CA PHE A 311 12.11 13.05 -10.16
C PHE A 311 12.13 11.66 -9.50
N TYR A 312 12.26 10.63 -10.33
CA TYR A 312 12.50 9.26 -9.87
C TYR A 312 13.90 9.13 -9.27
N ASP A 313 13.99 8.72 -8.03
CA ASP A 313 15.24 8.32 -7.38
C ASP A 313 15.05 7.03 -6.58
N ILE A 314 16.13 6.34 -6.28
CA ILE A 314 16.13 5.10 -5.53
C ILE A 314 17.35 5.00 -4.64
N TYR A 315 17.15 4.66 -3.36
CA TYR A 315 18.20 4.50 -2.36
C TYR A 315 18.19 3.13 -1.69
N THR A 316 17.38 2.20 -2.20
CA THR A 316 17.21 0.86 -1.61
C THR A 316 18.18 -0.17 -2.18
N ASP A 317 18.81 0.12 -3.31
CA ASP A 317 19.75 -0.80 -3.96
C ASP A 317 21.00 -0.12 -4.53
N VAL A 318 22.07 -0.88 -4.65
CA VAL A 318 23.33 -0.48 -5.28
C VAL A 318 23.80 -1.57 -6.25
N ILE A 319 24.38 -1.14 -7.36
CA ILE A 319 25.08 -2.03 -8.28
C ILE A 319 26.49 -2.23 -7.75
N PRO A 320 26.87 -3.45 -7.29
CA PRO A 320 28.20 -3.73 -6.74
C PRO A 320 29.32 -3.37 -7.72
N GLN A 321 30.45 -2.89 -7.19
CA GLN A 321 31.63 -2.52 -8.00
C GLN A 321 32.05 -3.59 -9.01
N PRO A 322 32.06 -4.90 -8.68
CA PRO A 322 32.48 -5.93 -9.63
C PRO A 322 31.61 -6.05 -10.90
N ILE A 323 30.35 -5.63 -10.81
CA ILE A 323 29.42 -5.66 -11.96
C ILE A 323 29.11 -4.26 -12.51
N PHE A 324 29.62 -3.21 -11.86
CA PHE A 324 29.33 -1.83 -12.25
C PHE A 324 29.85 -1.51 -13.66
N GLU A 325 30.98 -2.06 -14.05
CA GLU A 325 31.56 -1.90 -15.41
C GLU A 325 30.83 -2.73 -16.48
N LEU A 326 30.01 -3.70 -16.06
CA LEU A 326 29.21 -4.54 -16.94
C LEU A 326 27.84 -3.94 -17.28
N ILE A 327 27.59 -2.69 -16.91
CA ILE A 327 26.38 -1.96 -17.25
C ILE A 327 26.71 -0.79 -18.19
N PRO A 328 25.74 -0.28 -18.98
CA PRO A 328 25.96 0.84 -19.88
C PRO A 328 26.49 2.08 -19.16
N THR A 329 27.45 2.79 -19.79
CA THR A 329 28.11 3.98 -19.22
C THR A 329 27.12 5.08 -18.78
N THR A 330 26.03 5.26 -19.50
CA THR A 330 24.97 6.20 -19.14
C THR A 330 24.33 5.84 -17.79
N ARG A 331 24.10 4.55 -17.54
CA ARG A 331 23.57 4.05 -16.27
C ARG A 331 24.60 4.16 -15.15
N GLN A 332 25.87 3.90 -15.43
CA GLN A 332 26.97 4.09 -14.46
C GLN A 332 26.93 5.50 -13.88
N LYS A 333 26.90 6.53 -14.73
CA LYS A 333 26.86 7.94 -14.32
C LYS A 333 25.69 8.25 -13.35
N ARG A 334 24.53 7.66 -13.58
CA ARG A 334 23.32 7.88 -12.77
C ARG A 334 23.35 7.19 -11.43
N CYS A 335 23.95 6.01 -11.38
CA CYS A 335 24.01 5.18 -10.17
C CYS A 335 25.26 5.43 -9.33
N LEU A 336 26.20 6.26 -9.82
CA LEU A 336 27.51 6.48 -9.21
C LEU A 336 27.44 6.94 -7.75
N HIS A 337 26.47 7.81 -7.43
CA HIS A 337 26.31 8.32 -6.06
C HIS A 337 26.01 7.21 -5.04
N ARG A 338 25.28 6.16 -5.46
CA ARG A 338 24.95 5.01 -4.60
C ARG A 338 26.13 4.05 -4.43
N LEU A 339 27.08 4.03 -5.36
CA LEU A 339 28.26 3.19 -5.28
C LEU A 339 29.10 3.51 -4.03
N ASN A 340 28.99 4.73 -3.49
CA ASN A 340 29.64 5.11 -2.23
C ASN A 340 29.09 4.33 -1.01
N CYS A 341 27.91 3.72 -1.12
CA CYS A 341 27.36 2.84 -0.09
C CYS A 341 27.96 1.43 -0.13
N TRP A 342 28.68 1.07 -1.18
CA TRP A 342 29.25 -0.26 -1.35
C TRP A 342 30.76 -0.28 -1.07
N PRO A 343 31.31 -1.32 -0.38
CA PRO A 343 30.61 -2.49 0.18
C PRO A 343 30.10 -2.29 1.62
N ASP A 344 30.38 -1.16 2.24
CA ASP A 344 30.28 -0.95 3.69
C ASP A 344 28.88 -0.56 4.17
N GLY A 345 28.03 -0.03 3.31
CA GLY A 345 26.68 0.42 3.64
C GLY A 345 25.57 -0.52 3.16
N ILE A 346 25.87 -1.79 2.86
CA ILE A 346 24.87 -2.76 2.41
C ILE A 346 24.27 -3.55 3.57
N VAL A 347 23.05 -4.02 3.39
CA VAL A 347 22.37 -4.90 4.35
C VAL A 347 23.10 -6.25 4.43
N LYS A 348 23.50 -6.64 5.63
CA LYS A 348 24.05 -7.97 5.93
C LYS A 348 22.97 -8.84 6.57
N LEU A 349 22.84 -10.08 6.07
CA LEU A 349 22.02 -11.13 6.67
C LEU A 349 22.71 -11.70 7.93
N ALA A 350 21.99 -12.53 8.68
CA ALA A 350 22.51 -13.13 9.92
C ALA A 350 23.78 -13.99 9.71
N ASP A 351 23.94 -14.59 8.53
CA ASP A 351 25.14 -15.36 8.14
C ASP A 351 26.29 -14.48 7.63
N GLY A 352 26.15 -13.16 7.63
CA GLY A 352 27.12 -12.19 7.16
C GLY A 352 27.11 -11.96 5.64
N SER A 353 26.31 -12.69 4.88
CA SER A 353 26.17 -12.47 3.43
C SER A 353 25.43 -11.16 3.12
N ALA A 354 25.64 -10.63 1.90
CA ALA A 354 24.91 -9.46 1.42
C ALA A 354 23.46 -9.82 1.06
N SER A 355 22.51 -8.95 1.44
CA SER A 355 21.13 -9.06 0.98
C SER A 355 21.02 -8.67 -0.49
N GLY A 356 20.46 -9.55 -1.31
CA GLY A 356 20.16 -9.26 -2.70
C GLY A 356 19.01 -8.26 -2.85
N ALA A 357 19.06 -7.52 -3.98
CA ALA A 357 17.99 -6.60 -4.40
C ALA A 357 17.55 -6.93 -5.83
N TRP A 358 17.05 -5.92 -6.57
CA TRP A 358 16.54 -6.11 -7.92
C TRP A 358 17.61 -6.67 -8.89
N GLN A 359 17.19 -7.59 -9.76
CA GLN A 359 18.07 -8.12 -10.81
C GLN A 359 18.14 -7.20 -12.02
N LEU A 360 19.33 -7.01 -12.54
CA LEU A 360 19.57 -6.29 -13.79
C LEU A 360 20.29 -7.15 -14.81
N LYS A 361 19.97 -6.94 -16.09
CA LYS A 361 20.69 -7.56 -17.20
C LYS A 361 21.92 -6.74 -17.53
N CYS A 362 23.09 -7.36 -17.50
CA CYS A 362 24.37 -6.73 -17.83
C CYS A 362 24.61 -6.72 -19.34
N THR A 363 25.64 -6.00 -19.79
CA THR A 363 26.03 -5.88 -21.22
C THR A 363 26.43 -7.21 -21.85
N ASP A 364 26.84 -8.18 -21.03
CA ASP A 364 27.15 -9.56 -21.43
C ASP A 364 25.91 -10.48 -21.53
N GLY A 365 24.71 -9.92 -21.36
CA GLY A 365 23.43 -10.66 -21.41
C GLY A 365 23.08 -11.42 -20.11
N VAL A 366 23.94 -11.42 -19.10
CA VAL A 366 23.72 -12.17 -17.84
C VAL A 366 22.96 -11.32 -16.82
N PHE A 367 21.95 -11.91 -16.17
CA PHE A 367 21.26 -11.27 -15.04
C PHE A 367 22.09 -11.38 -13.76
N ARG A 368 22.25 -10.26 -13.06
CA ARG A 368 22.96 -10.19 -11.78
C ARG A 368 22.16 -9.41 -10.76
N ASN A 369 22.26 -9.83 -9.49
CA ASN A 369 21.59 -9.12 -8.40
C ASN A 369 22.32 -7.81 -8.08
N GLN A 370 21.57 -6.76 -7.88
CA GLN A 370 21.99 -5.63 -7.07
C GLN A 370 22.03 -6.05 -5.60
N GLU A 371 22.69 -5.27 -4.77
CA GLU A 371 22.71 -5.48 -3.33
C GLU A 371 21.90 -4.39 -2.63
N ARG A 372 21.25 -4.77 -1.52
CA ARG A 372 20.40 -3.84 -0.78
C ARG A 372 21.23 -2.89 0.06
N ILE A 373 20.98 -1.59 -0.08
CA ILE A 373 21.59 -0.57 0.78
C ILE A 373 20.84 -0.58 2.13
N CYS A 374 21.62 -0.50 3.23
CA CYS A 374 21.05 -0.26 4.55
C CYS A 374 20.51 1.17 4.64
N GLU A 375 19.33 1.35 5.20
CA GLU A 375 18.65 2.64 5.26
C GLU A 375 19.43 3.71 6.04
N VAL A 376 20.34 3.31 6.93
CA VAL A 376 21.31 4.23 7.58
C VAL A 376 22.23 4.87 6.54
N ALA A 377 22.85 4.04 5.69
CA ALA A 377 23.74 4.51 4.62
C ALA A 377 22.96 5.21 3.50
N ALA A 378 21.74 4.74 3.21
CA ALA A 378 20.82 5.37 2.26
C ALA A 378 20.53 6.82 2.64
N LEU A 379 20.19 7.08 3.91
CA LEU A 379 19.91 8.43 4.41
C LEU A 379 21.14 9.33 4.31
N GLU A 380 22.33 8.83 4.65
CA GLU A 380 23.58 9.59 4.51
C GLU A 380 23.86 9.96 3.05
N CYS A 381 23.70 9.03 2.12
CA CYS A 381 23.84 9.30 0.69
C CYS A 381 22.81 10.32 0.20
N ALA A 382 21.54 10.11 0.52
CA ALA A 382 20.43 10.95 0.10
C ALA A 382 20.54 12.39 0.62
N SER A 383 21.05 12.58 1.84
CA SER A 383 21.22 13.90 2.47
C SER A 383 22.13 14.86 1.68
N LYS A 384 22.99 14.32 0.84
CA LYS A 384 23.87 15.08 -0.07
C LYS A 384 23.23 15.25 -1.46
N VAL A 385 22.59 14.19 -1.97
CA VAL A 385 22.16 14.10 -3.37
C VAL A 385 20.82 14.78 -3.60
N ILE A 386 19.84 14.55 -2.73
CA ILE A 386 18.48 15.10 -2.91
C ILE A 386 18.47 16.63 -2.92
N PRO A 387 19.08 17.35 -1.94
CA PRO A 387 19.14 18.81 -1.96
C PRO A 387 19.86 19.36 -3.20
N GLN A 388 21.01 18.77 -3.55
CA GLN A 388 21.78 19.19 -4.71
C GLN A 388 20.96 19.08 -6.01
N ARG A 389 20.26 17.97 -6.23
CA ARG A 389 19.42 17.77 -7.42
C ARG A 389 18.21 18.70 -7.42
N GLY A 390 17.57 18.88 -6.27
CA GLY A 390 16.46 19.81 -6.11
C GLY A 390 16.84 21.22 -6.54
N GLU A 391 18.00 21.72 -6.11
CA GLU A 391 18.52 23.05 -6.47
C GLU A 391 18.97 23.10 -7.93
N GLU A 392 19.81 22.15 -8.37
CA GLU A 392 20.41 22.15 -9.71
C GLU A 392 19.34 22.10 -10.82
N TYR A 393 18.31 21.27 -10.65
CA TYR A 393 17.28 21.06 -11.67
C TYR A 393 15.98 21.80 -11.39
N GLY A 394 15.83 22.43 -10.22
CA GLY A 394 14.62 23.14 -9.83
C GLY A 394 13.41 22.23 -9.66
N LEU A 395 13.61 21.03 -9.13
CA LEU A 395 12.56 20.01 -8.95
C LEU A 395 11.52 20.43 -7.90
N ASP A 396 10.28 20.02 -8.10
CA ASP A 396 9.20 20.27 -7.12
C ASP A 396 9.05 19.09 -6.13
N GLY A 397 9.58 17.91 -6.46
CA GLY A 397 9.52 16.74 -5.60
C GLY A 397 10.44 15.61 -6.02
N THR A 398 10.50 14.60 -5.17
CA THR A 398 11.26 13.36 -5.40
C THR A 398 10.36 12.15 -5.13
N PHE A 399 10.25 11.28 -6.13
CA PHE A 399 9.64 9.96 -6.00
C PHE A 399 10.73 8.95 -5.63
N LEU A 400 10.64 8.41 -4.41
CA LEU A 400 11.59 7.47 -3.84
C LEU A 400 11.13 6.03 -4.09
N ASP A 401 11.63 5.44 -5.16
CA ASP A 401 11.27 4.09 -5.57
C ASP A 401 11.61 3.04 -4.50
N VAL A 402 10.76 2.02 -4.34
CA VAL A 402 10.86 0.89 -3.39
C VAL A 402 10.93 1.31 -1.90
N THR A 403 11.04 2.61 -1.58
CA THR A 403 11.07 3.07 -0.18
C THR A 403 9.80 2.67 0.58
N GLY A 404 8.64 2.58 -0.11
CA GLY A 404 7.39 2.06 0.43
C GLY A 404 7.36 0.55 0.71
N GLY A 405 8.42 -0.18 0.39
CA GLY A 405 8.52 -1.61 0.69
C GLY A 405 8.69 -1.92 2.19
N PRO A 406 8.59 -3.20 2.60
CA PRO A 406 8.67 -3.60 4.01
C PRO A 406 10.03 -3.29 4.66
N GLY A 407 10.04 -3.17 5.98
CA GLY A 407 11.26 -3.09 6.77
C GLY A 407 12.10 -4.36 6.66
N VAL A 408 13.42 -4.20 6.73
CA VAL A 408 14.39 -5.31 6.75
C VAL A 408 15.32 -5.18 7.95
N GLU A 409 15.96 -6.27 8.31
CA GLU A 409 17.00 -6.30 9.33
C GLU A 409 18.37 -6.21 8.70
N CYS A 410 19.29 -5.52 9.39
CA CYS A 410 20.71 -5.51 9.05
C CYS A 410 21.54 -6.03 10.22
N TYR A 411 22.42 -6.99 9.97
CA TYR A 411 23.30 -7.61 10.98
C TYR A 411 24.74 -7.07 10.93
N ASP A 412 25.05 -6.09 10.07
CA ASP A 412 26.35 -5.45 10.08
C ASP A 412 26.57 -4.70 11.39
N ALA A 413 27.70 -4.93 12.06
CA ALA A 413 28.00 -4.34 13.36
C ALA A 413 28.17 -2.80 13.32
N ARG A 414 28.42 -2.22 12.13
CA ARG A 414 28.60 -0.76 11.95
C ARG A 414 27.27 -0.02 11.86
N HIS A 415 26.22 -0.68 11.37
CA HIS A 415 24.88 -0.13 11.20
C HIS A 415 23.82 -1.23 11.43
N PRO A 416 23.81 -1.83 12.64
CA PRO A 416 22.78 -2.83 12.98
C PRO A 416 21.42 -2.16 12.95
N MET A 417 20.41 -2.88 12.47
CA MET A 417 19.08 -2.32 12.28
C MET A 417 18.02 -3.41 12.39
N THR A 418 16.97 -3.18 13.17
CA THR A 418 15.73 -3.95 13.21
C THR A 418 14.78 -3.50 12.09
N ARG A 419 13.69 -4.26 11.85
CA ARG A 419 12.66 -3.85 10.87
C ARG A 419 11.99 -2.53 11.26
N THR A 420 11.73 -2.33 12.54
CA THR A 420 11.16 -1.06 13.05
C THR A 420 12.10 0.12 12.80
N GLU A 421 13.38 -0.02 13.14
CA GLU A 421 14.37 1.03 12.85
C GLU A 421 14.52 1.30 11.35
N CYS A 422 14.47 0.26 10.51
CA CYS A 422 14.44 0.40 9.05
C CYS A 422 13.30 1.33 8.61
N VAL A 423 12.09 1.10 9.09
CA VAL A 423 10.92 1.93 8.77
C VAL A 423 11.09 3.37 9.28
N GLU A 424 11.70 3.57 10.45
CA GLU A 424 12.01 4.90 10.96
C GLU A 424 13.03 5.64 10.07
N TYR A 425 14.05 4.95 9.56
CA TYR A 425 15.01 5.54 8.60
C TYR A 425 14.33 5.88 7.27
N LYS A 426 13.40 5.08 6.78
CA LYS A 426 12.58 5.39 5.60
C LYS A 426 11.76 6.68 5.82
N ARG A 427 11.14 6.84 7.00
CA ARG A 427 10.46 8.09 7.37
C ARG A 427 11.42 9.29 7.38
N LYS A 428 12.63 9.13 7.93
CA LYS A 428 13.66 10.18 7.92
C LYS A 428 14.07 10.53 6.49
N LEU A 429 14.23 9.54 5.61
CA LEU A 429 14.54 9.76 4.20
C LEU A 429 13.42 10.55 3.49
N MET A 430 12.16 10.20 3.71
CA MET A 430 11.04 10.95 3.13
C MET A 430 10.91 12.36 3.71
N ARG A 431 11.16 12.51 5.02
CA ARG A 431 11.18 13.84 5.68
C ARG A 431 12.28 14.73 5.12
N LEU A 432 13.46 14.17 4.83
CA LEU A 432 14.55 14.89 4.18
C LEU A 432 14.07 15.60 2.89
N VAL A 433 13.24 14.95 2.09
CA VAL A 433 12.65 15.59 0.89
C VAL A 433 11.80 16.79 1.26
N SER A 434 10.92 16.64 2.26
CA SER A 434 10.02 17.73 2.70
C SER A 434 10.79 18.88 3.38
N ASP A 435 11.86 18.58 4.12
CA ASP A 435 12.73 19.58 4.77
C ASP A 435 13.44 20.49 3.74
N HIS A 436 13.52 20.07 2.49
CA HIS A 436 14.05 20.86 1.36
C HIS A 436 12.94 21.44 0.46
N ASP A 437 11.73 21.68 0.99
CA ASP A 437 10.59 22.26 0.28
C ASP A 437 10.23 21.48 -1.00
N MET A 438 10.34 20.14 -0.94
CA MET A 438 10.00 19.24 -2.03
C MET A 438 8.91 18.24 -1.62
N ILE A 439 8.12 17.82 -2.61
CA ILE A 439 7.08 16.81 -2.45
C ILE A 439 7.72 15.43 -2.31
N SER A 440 7.42 14.73 -1.22
CA SER A 440 7.91 13.37 -0.96
C SER A 440 6.89 12.32 -1.42
N ALA A 441 7.38 11.30 -2.14
CA ALA A 441 6.56 10.22 -2.65
C ALA A 441 7.31 8.89 -2.73
N THR A 442 6.58 7.80 -2.93
CA THR A 442 7.18 6.48 -3.08
C THR A 442 6.32 5.55 -3.95
N GLU A 443 6.95 4.50 -4.49
CA GLU A 443 6.24 3.35 -5.02
C GLU A 443 5.56 2.61 -3.87
N VAL A 444 4.27 2.31 -4.03
CA VAL A 444 3.39 1.75 -3.01
C VAL A 444 3.46 2.51 -1.68
N GLY A 445 2.88 2.02 -0.63
CA GLY A 445 2.92 2.66 0.67
C GLY A 445 2.26 1.78 1.72
N PHE A 446 2.46 2.15 2.97
CA PHE A 446 1.77 1.56 4.10
C PHE A 446 1.67 2.59 5.23
N GLU A 447 0.84 2.30 6.22
CA GLU A 447 0.40 3.25 7.24
C GLU A 447 1.54 4.00 7.95
N ASP A 448 2.67 3.33 8.21
CA ASP A 448 3.81 3.95 8.89
C ASP A 448 4.44 5.11 8.11
N LEU A 449 4.32 5.14 6.79
CA LEU A 449 4.90 6.18 5.95
C LEU A 449 3.95 7.36 5.69
N VAL A 450 2.65 7.20 5.99
CA VAL A 450 1.63 8.24 5.77
C VAL A 450 2.05 9.60 6.35
N PRO A 451 2.64 9.71 7.57
CA PRO A 451 3.03 11.01 8.11
C PRO A 451 4.01 11.82 7.26
N THR A 452 4.79 11.16 6.41
CA THR A 452 5.88 11.78 5.62
C THR A 452 5.69 11.65 4.11
N MET A 453 4.70 10.91 3.66
CA MET A 453 4.38 10.65 2.26
C MET A 453 3.25 11.57 1.79
N VAL A 454 3.46 12.35 0.72
CA VAL A 454 2.42 13.18 0.12
C VAL A 454 1.58 12.36 -0.86
N TYR A 455 2.23 11.57 -1.70
CA TYR A 455 1.54 10.65 -2.59
C TYR A 455 2.31 9.32 -2.73
N ASN A 456 1.59 8.30 -3.19
CA ASN A 456 2.17 7.02 -3.58
C ASN A 456 1.69 6.63 -4.98
N GLU A 457 2.48 5.80 -5.65
CA GLU A 457 2.09 5.18 -6.93
C GLU A 457 1.96 3.67 -6.74
N GLY A 458 0.82 3.13 -7.14
CA GLY A 458 0.58 1.70 -7.13
C GLY A 458 -0.39 1.18 -6.10
N MET A 459 -0.88 2.00 -5.15
CA MET A 459 -1.89 1.54 -4.18
C MET A 459 -3.15 1.05 -4.85
N SER A 460 -3.58 1.72 -5.91
CA SER A 460 -4.78 1.34 -6.66
C SER A 460 -4.61 0.11 -7.56
N SER A 461 -3.41 -0.46 -7.64
CA SER A 461 -3.07 -1.66 -8.44
C SER A 461 -2.40 -2.71 -7.57
N PRO A 462 -3.16 -3.56 -6.86
CA PRO A 462 -2.60 -4.60 -6.00
C PRO A 462 -1.58 -5.49 -6.71
N THR A 463 -0.40 -5.62 -6.12
CA THR A 463 0.83 -6.15 -6.75
C THR A 463 0.64 -7.51 -7.43
N VAL A 464 -0.07 -8.44 -6.77
CA VAL A 464 -0.24 -9.82 -7.28
C VAL A 464 -1.23 -9.93 -8.44
N TYR A 465 -2.02 -8.88 -8.69
CA TYR A 465 -3.04 -8.86 -9.76
C TYR A 465 -2.67 -7.90 -10.90
N ARG A 466 -1.55 -7.19 -10.79
CA ARG A 466 -1.06 -6.28 -11.87
C ARG A 466 -0.89 -7.02 -13.17
N ALA A 467 -0.89 -6.26 -14.27
CA ALA A 467 -0.50 -6.77 -15.56
C ALA A 467 0.86 -7.50 -15.50
N PRO A 468 1.05 -8.57 -16.26
CA PRO A 468 2.30 -9.31 -16.26
C PRO A 468 3.50 -8.41 -16.52
N ASP A 469 4.53 -8.50 -15.70
CA ASP A 469 5.77 -7.74 -15.82
C ASP A 469 5.59 -6.20 -15.82
N ALA A 470 4.56 -5.71 -15.12
CA ALA A 470 4.18 -4.30 -15.08
C ALA A 470 5.35 -3.36 -14.71
N GLY A 471 6.28 -3.81 -13.85
CA GLY A 471 7.49 -3.05 -13.49
C GLY A 471 8.48 -2.84 -14.64
N ARG A 472 8.31 -3.55 -15.73
CA ARG A 472 9.18 -3.51 -16.93
C ARG A 472 8.45 -3.04 -18.20
N ARG A 473 7.12 -3.21 -18.25
CA ARG A 473 6.28 -2.91 -19.42
C ARG A 473 5.46 -1.64 -19.23
N MET A 474 6.10 -0.56 -18.85
CA MET A 474 5.44 0.68 -18.41
C MET A 474 4.63 1.40 -19.47
N THR A 475 4.88 1.10 -20.76
CA THR A 475 4.15 1.70 -21.89
C THR A 475 3.34 0.69 -22.68
N HIS A 476 3.27 -0.57 -22.22
CA HIS A 476 2.54 -1.61 -22.95
C HIS A 476 1.03 -1.36 -22.89
N LEU A 477 0.38 -1.54 -24.04
CA LEU A 477 -1.07 -1.38 -24.17
C LEU A 477 -1.71 -2.73 -24.46
N TYR A 478 -2.70 -3.10 -23.66
CA TYR A 478 -3.46 -4.34 -23.79
C TYR A 478 -4.82 -4.05 -24.45
N TYR A 479 -5.24 -4.90 -25.38
CA TYR A 479 -6.50 -4.79 -26.12
C TYR A 479 -7.16 -6.16 -26.27
N GLY A 480 -8.51 -6.18 -26.27
CA GLY A 480 -9.32 -7.37 -26.50
C GLY A 480 -8.89 -8.56 -25.63
N ASP A 481 -8.70 -9.71 -26.25
CA ASP A 481 -8.33 -10.97 -25.57
C ASP A 481 -6.92 -10.95 -24.92
N ASN A 482 -6.11 -9.93 -25.19
CA ASN A 482 -4.80 -9.77 -24.55
C ASN A 482 -4.87 -9.02 -23.20
N ILE A 483 -6.03 -8.51 -22.83
CA ILE A 483 -6.22 -7.89 -21.51
C ILE A 483 -6.04 -8.97 -20.45
N PRO A 484 -5.10 -8.80 -19.49
CA PRO A 484 -4.89 -9.79 -18.43
C PRO A 484 -6.15 -10.05 -17.62
N GLU A 485 -6.51 -11.33 -17.44
CA GLU A 485 -7.67 -11.75 -16.65
C GLU A 485 -7.65 -11.17 -15.21
N THR A 486 -6.46 -11.00 -14.63
CA THR A 486 -6.30 -10.43 -13.30
C THR A 486 -6.77 -8.98 -13.20
N ILE A 487 -6.71 -8.21 -14.28
CA ILE A 487 -7.20 -6.82 -14.30
C ILE A 487 -8.72 -6.80 -14.20
N THR A 488 -9.41 -7.56 -15.05
CA THR A 488 -10.89 -7.60 -15.04
C THR A 488 -11.44 -8.41 -13.88
N GLY A 489 -10.76 -9.47 -13.48
CA GLY A 489 -11.19 -10.37 -12.42
C GLY A 489 -11.00 -9.80 -11.00
N TYR A 490 -10.02 -8.93 -10.79
CA TYR A 490 -9.69 -8.43 -9.45
C TYR A 490 -9.54 -6.90 -9.40
N ILE A 491 -8.62 -6.31 -10.18
CA ILE A 491 -8.30 -4.86 -10.08
C ILE A 491 -9.50 -3.98 -10.43
N LEU A 492 -10.26 -4.35 -11.46
CA LEU A 492 -11.44 -3.60 -11.91
C LEU A 492 -12.76 -4.29 -11.56
N ASN A 493 -12.74 -5.25 -10.64
CA ASN A 493 -13.94 -5.95 -10.23
C ASN A 493 -14.57 -5.30 -8.98
N PRO A 494 -15.77 -4.70 -9.08
CA PRO A 494 -16.44 -4.04 -7.96
C PRO A 494 -16.84 -5.00 -6.82
N LEU A 495 -16.82 -6.32 -7.05
CA LEU A 495 -17.07 -7.32 -6.00
C LEU A 495 -15.89 -7.52 -5.06
N TYR A 496 -14.65 -7.25 -5.56
CA TYR A 496 -13.43 -7.50 -4.78
C TYR A 496 -12.74 -6.22 -4.36
N ARG A 497 -12.81 -5.16 -5.16
CA ARG A 497 -12.18 -3.88 -4.84
C ARG A 497 -12.98 -3.11 -3.80
N ALA A 498 -12.33 -2.60 -2.77
CA ALA A 498 -12.95 -1.79 -1.72
C ALA A 498 -12.01 -0.67 -1.25
N PRO A 499 -12.53 0.54 -0.90
CA PRO A 499 -11.72 1.69 -0.53
C PRO A 499 -11.32 1.67 0.95
N LEU A 500 -10.71 0.56 1.41
CA LEU A 500 -10.34 0.43 2.83
C LEU A 500 -9.27 1.46 3.23
N TRP A 501 -8.32 1.72 2.33
CA TRP A 501 -7.29 2.72 2.52
C TRP A 501 -7.86 4.14 2.56
N GLU A 502 -8.78 4.45 1.66
CA GLU A 502 -9.41 5.78 1.59
C GLU A 502 -10.32 6.05 2.78
N LEU A 503 -11.04 5.05 3.30
CA LEU A 503 -11.82 5.18 4.54
C LEU A 503 -10.96 5.51 5.76
N VAL A 504 -9.65 5.20 5.69
CA VAL A 504 -8.71 5.49 6.79
C VAL A 504 -7.84 6.72 6.49
N PHE A 505 -7.34 6.91 5.26
CA PHE A 505 -6.26 7.84 4.95
C PHE A 505 -6.52 8.77 3.75
N HIS A 506 -7.74 8.89 3.21
CA HIS A 506 -8.01 9.70 2.02
C HIS A 506 -7.53 11.16 2.16
N ASP A 507 -7.76 11.78 3.31
CA ASP A 507 -7.34 13.14 3.63
C ASP A 507 -5.87 13.27 4.03
N CYS A 508 -5.14 12.15 4.13
CA CYS A 508 -3.76 12.10 4.59
C CYS A 508 -2.75 11.90 3.46
N VAL A 509 -3.10 11.17 2.40
CA VAL A 509 -2.18 10.83 1.31
C VAL A 509 -2.94 10.62 0.01
N GLN A 510 -2.37 11.09 -1.10
CA GLN A 510 -2.93 10.86 -2.43
C GLN A 510 -2.40 9.56 -3.01
N SER A 511 -3.29 8.69 -3.49
CA SER A 511 -2.96 7.41 -4.10
C SER A 511 -3.16 7.44 -5.60
N TYR A 512 -2.24 6.77 -6.32
CA TYR A 512 -2.30 6.59 -7.76
C TYR A 512 -2.26 5.12 -8.15
N TRP A 513 -2.64 4.85 -9.40
CA TRP A 513 -2.38 3.60 -10.09
C TRP A 513 -0.88 3.36 -10.26
N TYR A 514 -0.49 2.16 -10.65
CA TYR A 514 0.89 1.83 -10.94
C TYR A 514 1.25 2.21 -12.39
N TRP A 515 2.46 2.65 -12.65
CA TRP A 515 2.87 3.08 -14.00
C TRP A 515 2.75 1.98 -15.07
N GLY A 516 3.10 0.71 -14.77
CA GLY A 516 2.93 -0.42 -15.69
C GLY A 516 1.56 -1.07 -15.67
N ASP A 517 0.68 -0.65 -14.78
CA ASP A 517 -0.75 -0.93 -14.75
C ASP A 517 -1.52 0.39 -14.63
N SER A 518 -1.13 1.33 -15.48
CA SER A 518 -1.62 2.70 -15.51
C SER A 518 -3.06 2.79 -15.98
N HIS A 519 -3.61 3.99 -15.82
CA HIS A 519 -4.98 4.29 -16.24
C HIS A 519 -5.26 3.93 -17.70
N ASN A 520 -4.26 4.12 -18.56
CA ASN A 520 -4.34 3.90 -20.00
C ASN A 520 -3.73 2.57 -20.49
N CYS A 521 -3.22 1.70 -19.62
CA CYS A 521 -2.61 0.43 -20.08
C CYS A 521 -3.61 -0.50 -20.78
N CYS A 522 -4.91 -0.39 -20.43
CA CYS A 522 -6.03 -1.04 -21.12
C CYS A 522 -6.99 0.04 -21.62
N PRO A 523 -6.78 0.62 -22.82
CA PRO A 523 -7.58 1.75 -23.29
C PRO A 523 -9.10 1.49 -23.32
N GLU A 524 -9.50 0.25 -23.59
CA GLU A 524 -10.92 -0.17 -23.61
C GLU A 524 -11.56 -0.15 -22.22
N LEU A 525 -10.77 -0.20 -21.14
CA LEU A 525 -11.22 -0.24 -19.76
C LEU A 525 -11.03 1.10 -19.02
N MET A 526 -10.62 2.17 -19.69
CA MET A 526 -10.40 3.47 -19.06
C MET A 526 -11.65 4.01 -18.37
N ASP A 527 -12.82 3.85 -18.96
CA ASP A 527 -14.08 4.28 -18.34
C ASP A 527 -14.37 3.53 -17.03
N GLN A 528 -13.97 2.28 -16.91
CA GLN A 528 -14.09 1.50 -15.68
C GLN A 528 -13.12 2.02 -14.61
N ARG A 529 -11.88 2.34 -14.98
CA ARG A 529 -10.90 2.97 -14.09
C ARG A 529 -11.37 4.36 -13.64
N ASP A 530 -11.94 5.16 -14.54
CA ASP A 530 -12.54 6.47 -14.21
C ASP A 530 -13.62 6.36 -13.15
N ARG A 531 -14.50 5.35 -13.25
CA ARG A 531 -15.55 5.13 -12.24
C ARG A 531 -14.96 4.89 -10.85
N PHE A 532 -13.91 4.08 -10.73
CA PHE A 532 -13.22 3.87 -9.45
C PHE A 532 -12.51 5.13 -8.98
N CYS A 533 -11.81 5.87 -9.87
CA CYS A 533 -11.18 7.11 -9.52
C CYS A 533 -12.18 8.13 -8.96
N VAL A 534 -13.34 8.28 -9.61
CA VAL A 534 -14.38 9.21 -9.15
C VAL A 534 -15.01 8.70 -7.85
N LEU A 535 -15.32 7.39 -7.74
CA LEU A 535 -15.92 6.82 -6.54
C LEU A 535 -15.02 6.98 -5.31
N TYR A 536 -13.71 6.85 -5.49
CA TYR A 536 -12.73 6.90 -4.39
C TYR A 536 -12.05 8.26 -4.22
N GLY A 537 -12.39 9.24 -5.07
CA GLY A 537 -11.81 10.60 -4.99
C GLY A 537 -10.35 10.67 -5.43
N GLN A 538 -9.88 9.70 -6.21
CA GLN A 538 -8.49 9.58 -6.63
C GLN A 538 -8.23 10.20 -8.01
N PRO A 539 -7.08 10.84 -8.25
CA PRO A 539 -6.68 11.26 -9.58
C PRO A 539 -6.09 10.11 -10.41
N PRO A 540 -6.09 10.22 -11.76
CA PRO A 540 -5.53 9.22 -12.64
C PRO A 540 -4.01 9.30 -12.72
N LEU A 541 -3.37 8.16 -13.06
CA LEU A 541 -1.98 8.09 -13.49
C LEU A 541 -1.94 7.60 -14.94
N PHE A 542 -1.34 8.39 -15.83
CA PHE A 542 -1.12 8.03 -17.23
C PHE A 542 0.36 7.72 -17.49
N SER A 543 0.63 6.61 -18.15
CA SER A 543 1.98 6.16 -18.49
C SER A 543 1.99 5.70 -19.95
N PHE A 544 2.71 6.39 -20.80
CA PHE A 544 2.70 6.08 -22.24
C PHE A 544 4.01 6.46 -22.92
N ASN A 545 4.26 5.81 -24.06
CA ASN A 545 5.32 6.19 -24.96
C ASN A 545 4.95 7.52 -25.65
N ILE A 546 5.89 8.43 -25.72
CA ILE A 546 5.73 9.74 -26.35
C ILE A 546 5.12 9.65 -27.76
N ASP A 547 5.42 8.59 -28.50
CA ASP A 547 4.91 8.35 -29.86
C ASP A 547 3.43 7.95 -29.88
N ASP A 548 2.89 7.44 -28.75
CA ASP A 548 1.49 7.04 -28.62
C ASP A 548 0.56 8.21 -28.24
N TRP A 549 1.08 9.40 -27.97
CA TRP A 549 0.27 10.53 -27.52
C TRP A 549 -0.94 10.80 -28.44
N GLN A 550 -0.72 10.91 -29.75
CA GLN A 550 -1.80 11.22 -30.68
C GLN A 550 -2.86 10.11 -30.73
N LYS A 551 -2.47 8.86 -30.52
CA LYS A 551 -3.38 7.71 -30.44
C LYS A 551 -4.24 7.72 -29.18
N LEU A 552 -3.65 8.10 -28.04
CA LEU A 552 -4.28 8.05 -26.71
C LEU A 552 -4.95 9.37 -26.32
N LYS A 553 -4.56 10.49 -26.94
CA LYS A 553 -4.95 11.86 -26.58
C LYS A 553 -6.44 12.01 -26.29
N GLY A 554 -7.31 11.54 -27.19
CA GLY A 554 -8.75 11.70 -27.04
C GLY A 554 -9.32 10.99 -25.80
N GLN A 555 -8.79 9.83 -25.46
CA GLN A 555 -9.20 9.07 -24.26
C GLN A 555 -8.64 9.70 -22.98
N ILE A 556 -7.36 10.09 -22.99
CA ILE A 556 -6.70 10.74 -21.84
C ILE A 556 -7.40 12.06 -21.50
N VAL A 557 -7.72 12.89 -22.51
CA VAL A 557 -8.44 14.16 -22.30
C VAL A 557 -9.82 13.91 -21.64
N ARG A 558 -10.61 12.97 -22.15
CA ARG A 558 -11.92 12.63 -21.55
C ARG A 558 -11.78 12.13 -20.13
N SER A 559 -10.85 11.21 -19.87
CA SER A 559 -10.59 10.65 -18.54
C SER A 559 -10.16 11.75 -17.56
N TYR A 560 -9.22 12.62 -17.97
CA TYR A 560 -8.78 13.77 -17.18
C TYR A 560 -9.94 14.69 -16.81
N GLN A 561 -10.77 15.07 -17.79
CA GLN A 561 -11.92 15.97 -17.58
C GLN A 561 -12.96 15.38 -16.63
N LYS A 562 -13.09 14.05 -16.62
CA LYS A 562 -14.04 13.33 -15.76
C LYS A 562 -13.53 13.18 -14.32
N THR A 563 -12.24 12.93 -14.14
CA THR A 563 -11.67 12.50 -12.85
C THR A 563 -11.02 13.64 -12.07
N VAL A 564 -10.17 14.47 -12.72
CA VAL A 564 -9.34 15.47 -12.03
C VAL A 564 -10.13 16.57 -11.33
N PRO A 565 -11.17 17.20 -11.93
CA PRO A 565 -11.95 18.23 -11.23
C PRO A 565 -12.59 17.70 -9.94
N HIS A 566 -13.05 16.46 -9.96
CA HIS A 566 -13.63 15.82 -8.79
C HIS A 566 -12.55 15.48 -7.74
N ALA A 567 -11.44 14.86 -8.13
CA ALA A 567 -10.33 14.56 -7.24
C ALA A 567 -9.76 15.82 -6.56
N LYS A 568 -9.69 16.94 -7.27
CA LYS A 568 -9.32 18.24 -6.67
C LYS A 568 -10.34 18.74 -5.66
N LYS A 569 -11.63 18.58 -5.95
CA LYS A 569 -12.71 19.00 -5.04
C LYS A 569 -12.63 18.27 -3.70
N VAL A 570 -12.48 16.94 -3.74
CA VAL A 570 -12.52 16.09 -2.53
C VAL A 570 -11.15 15.79 -1.94
N GLY A 571 -10.04 16.16 -2.58
CA GLY A 571 -8.70 15.70 -2.23
C GLY A 571 -8.21 16.02 -0.81
N TYR A 572 -8.83 17.00 -0.14
CA TYR A 572 -8.61 17.32 1.27
C TYR A 572 -9.70 16.81 2.21
N ALA A 573 -10.73 16.16 1.68
CA ALA A 573 -11.82 15.65 2.48
C ALA A 573 -11.49 14.24 2.98
N ALA A 574 -11.93 13.87 4.17
CA ALA A 574 -11.95 12.49 4.60
C ALA A 574 -13.06 11.73 3.86
N MET A 575 -12.86 10.45 3.57
CA MET A 575 -13.93 9.57 3.15
C MET A 575 -14.72 9.12 4.39
N GLU A 576 -15.92 9.69 4.57
CA GLU A 576 -16.74 9.43 5.76
C GLU A 576 -17.57 8.17 5.68
N ARG A 577 -17.93 7.75 4.45
CA ARG A 577 -18.80 6.60 4.28
C ARG A 577 -18.61 5.92 2.93
N PHE A 578 -18.73 4.60 2.95
CA PHE A 578 -18.84 3.76 1.76
C PHE A 578 -19.95 2.74 1.97
N ASP A 579 -20.86 2.62 0.99
CA ASP A 579 -22.00 1.70 1.04
C ASP A 579 -22.11 0.88 -0.24
N TYR A 580 -22.47 -0.39 -0.11
CA TYR A 580 -23.08 -1.18 -1.16
C TYR A 580 -24.60 -0.96 -1.12
N LEU A 581 -25.18 -0.36 -2.17
CA LEU A 581 -26.61 -0.05 -2.22
C LEU A 581 -27.46 -1.24 -2.69
N THR A 582 -26.83 -2.23 -3.30
CA THR A 582 -27.47 -3.44 -3.81
C THR A 582 -26.84 -4.70 -3.21
N LYS A 583 -27.62 -5.78 -3.11
CA LYS A 583 -27.15 -7.05 -2.56
C LYS A 583 -26.01 -7.69 -3.38
N ASP A 584 -26.03 -7.47 -4.69
CA ASP A 584 -24.97 -7.90 -5.60
C ASP A 584 -23.73 -7.00 -5.55
N ARG A 585 -23.73 -5.94 -4.70
CA ARG A 585 -22.66 -4.98 -4.50
C ARG A 585 -22.25 -4.19 -5.75
N MET A 586 -23.06 -4.19 -6.80
CA MET A 586 -22.76 -3.54 -8.06
C MET A 586 -23.10 -2.04 -8.08
N VAL A 587 -23.92 -1.56 -7.15
CA VAL A 587 -24.18 -0.12 -6.98
C VAL A 587 -23.51 0.33 -5.69
N GLN A 588 -22.58 1.27 -5.82
CA GLN A 588 -21.72 1.70 -4.73
C GLN A 588 -21.80 3.20 -4.52
N ARG A 589 -21.72 3.64 -3.26
CA ARG A 589 -21.81 5.04 -2.87
C ARG A 589 -20.68 5.41 -1.91
N THR A 590 -20.10 6.58 -2.12
CA THR A 590 -19.13 7.21 -1.23
C THR A 590 -19.66 8.55 -0.75
N VAL A 591 -19.37 8.92 0.49
CA VAL A 591 -19.64 10.25 1.07
C VAL A 591 -18.32 10.81 1.59
N PHE A 592 -18.03 12.05 1.23
CA PHE A 592 -16.86 12.77 1.68
C PHE A 592 -17.23 13.86 2.71
N SER A 593 -16.29 14.23 3.56
CA SER A 593 -16.51 15.19 4.67
C SER A 593 -16.85 16.62 4.22
N ASP A 594 -16.65 16.95 2.95
CA ASP A 594 -17.08 18.20 2.34
C ASP A 594 -18.56 18.19 1.89
N GLY A 595 -19.27 17.07 2.13
CA GLY A 595 -20.64 16.84 1.75
C GLY A 595 -20.82 16.28 0.34
N THR A 596 -19.74 16.03 -0.40
CA THR A 596 -19.82 15.42 -1.73
C THR A 596 -20.24 13.95 -1.63
N VAL A 597 -21.25 13.58 -2.42
CA VAL A 597 -21.75 12.20 -2.53
C VAL A 597 -21.53 11.70 -3.95
N VAL A 598 -20.88 10.57 -4.09
CA VAL A 598 -20.67 9.88 -5.37
C VAL A 598 -21.44 8.57 -5.35
N THR A 599 -22.20 8.30 -6.41
CA THR A 599 -22.85 6.99 -6.60
C THR A 599 -22.51 6.46 -7.99
N VAL A 600 -22.10 5.21 -8.06
CA VAL A 600 -21.70 4.52 -9.30
C VAL A 600 -22.52 3.25 -9.45
N ASN A 601 -23.10 3.05 -10.63
CA ASN A 601 -23.72 1.79 -11.04
C ASN A 601 -22.74 1.02 -11.92
N PHE A 602 -22.14 -0.04 -11.39
CA PHE A 602 -21.24 -0.94 -12.14
C PHE A 602 -21.99 -2.06 -12.87
N SER A 603 -23.30 -2.21 -12.62
CA SER A 603 -24.10 -3.27 -13.24
C SER A 603 -24.51 -2.92 -14.69
N ASP A 604 -25.05 -3.90 -15.38
CA ASP A 604 -25.68 -3.78 -16.69
C ASP A 604 -27.20 -3.49 -16.61
N GLN A 605 -27.73 -3.26 -15.38
CA GLN A 605 -29.13 -2.98 -15.11
C GLN A 605 -29.33 -1.54 -14.65
N VAL A 606 -30.53 -1.00 -14.87
CA VAL A 606 -30.92 0.29 -14.29
C VAL A 606 -31.13 0.14 -12.79
N TYR A 607 -30.48 0.98 -12.01
CA TYR A 607 -30.74 1.13 -10.58
C TYR A 607 -31.68 2.30 -10.32
N SER A 608 -32.66 2.12 -9.43
CA SER A 608 -33.53 3.20 -8.99
C SER A 608 -33.90 3.03 -7.53
N ASP A 609 -33.82 4.12 -6.77
CA ASP A 609 -34.39 4.27 -5.43
C ASP A 609 -35.25 5.55 -5.36
N ASP A 610 -35.74 5.92 -4.18
CA ASP A 610 -36.60 7.10 -3.97
C ASP A 610 -35.88 8.44 -4.32
N THR A 611 -34.56 8.45 -4.47
CA THR A 611 -33.76 9.67 -4.61
C THR A 611 -32.97 9.75 -5.91
N LEU A 612 -32.72 8.62 -6.57
CA LEU A 612 -31.77 8.51 -7.66
C LEU A 612 -32.14 7.39 -8.63
N THR A 613 -32.01 7.66 -9.92
CA THR A 613 -32.03 6.63 -10.98
C THR A 613 -30.70 6.69 -11.73
N LEU A 614 -30.04 5.55 -11.90
CA LEU A 614 -28.78 5.39 -12.61
C LEU A 614 -28.90 4.38 -13.73
N GLN A 615 -28.47 4.78 -14.92
CA GLN A 615 -28.30 3.86 -16.04
C GLN A 615 -27.11 2.92 -15.82
N PRO A 616 -27.01 1.80 -16.55
CA PRO A 616 -25.82 0.97 -16.57
C PRO A 616 -24.53 1.76 -16.77
N GLY A 617 -23.56 1.58 -15.89
CA GLY A 617 -22.27 2.27 -15.96
C GLY A 617 -22.30 3.77 -15.64
N GLU A 618 -23.41 4.32 -15.17
CA GLU A 618 -23.53 5.73 -14.84
C GLU A 618 -22.89 6.07 -13.50
N THR A 619 -22.35 7.29 -13.43
CA THR A 619 -21.78 7.90 -12.22
C THR A 619 -22.47 9.24 -11.97
N VAL A 620 -22.95 9.47 -10.76
CA VAL A 620 -23.53 10.74 -10.32
C VAL A 620 -22.75 11.29 -9.14
N ILE A 621 -22.42 12.59 -9.22
CA ILE A 621 -21.76 13.38 -8.15
C ILE A 621 -22.77 14.46 -7.71
N ARG A 622 -23.02 14.58 -6.41
CA ARG A 622 -23.90 15.56 -5.78
C ARG A 622 -23.20 16.35 -4.69
#